data_de7ae9504cbf0e0afcf7f5a8541d9cc9
#
_entry.id   de7ae9504cbf0e0afcf7f5a8541d9cc9
#
_cell.length_a   1.000
_cell.length_b   1.000
_cell.length_c   1.000
_cell.angle_alpha   90.00
_cell.angle_beta   90.00
_cell.angle_gamma   90.00
#
_symmetry.space_group_name_H-M   'P 1'
#
loop_
_entity.id
_entity.type
_entity.pdbx_description
1 polymer ?
#
loop_
_entity_poly.entity_id
_entity_poly.type
_entity_poly.pdbx_seq_one_letter_code
_entity_poly.pdbx_strand_id
1 'polypeptide(L)'
;MLSSFAMTELIGVAAVAVVAWFAAGTIRNVYSGRALMRWMQEGMPLVGSRTTVRWLGSTVVEMIIQDPKTPFSSATLVIFLEPRDLPWWPLSRLRGRRDTLIFRGVLRKTPSVELEALDPGSWSGRDALSRIPPAWQIQEGKLRIHHESTPALERAGALIERAREAGMRPARLSVRRAEPHFQIHVALPDRQRPAREFFEAVHVLAELALK
;
A
#
# COMPACT_ATOMS: atom_id res chain seq x y z
N MET A 1 -11.88 43.17 -22.91
CA MET A 1 -12.35 42.00 -23.71
C MET A 1 -11.16 41.42 -24.47
N LEU A 2 -10.77 40.19 -24.18
CA LEU A 2 -9.79 39.46 -24.99
C LEU A 2 -10.39 39.25 -26.36
N SER A 3 -9.62 39.48 -27.44
CA SER A 3 -10.11 39.20 -28.81
C SER A 3 -10.39 37.69 -28.93
N SER A 4 -11.35 37.32 -29.79
CA SER A 4 -11.68 35.88 -30.04
C SER A 4 -10.45 35.08 -30.47
N PHE A 5 -9.54 35.71 -31.17
CA PHE A 5 -8.26 35.14 -31.60
C PHE A 5 -7.35 34.80 -30.41
N ALA A 6 -7.16 35.73 -29.47
CA ALA A 6 -6.37 35.50 -28.26
C ALA A 6 -6.98 34.42 -27.35
N MET A 7 -8.31 34.30 -27.31
CA MET A 7 -9.01 33.23 -26.59
C MET A 7 -8.72 31.86 -27.20
N THR A 8 -8.74 31.70 -28.52
CA THR A 8 -8.46 30.44 -29.22
C THR A 8 -7.01 30.00 -29.03
N GLU A 9 -6.06 30.92 -29.08
CA GLU A 9 -4.65 30.62 -28.80
C GLU A 9 -4.45 30.18 -27.35
N LEU A 10 -5.07 30.84 -26.39
CA LEU A 10 -4.99 30.47 -24.97
C LEU A 10 -5.55 29.07 -24.70
N ILE A 11 -6.68 28.73 -25.32
CA ILE A 11 -7.27 27.38 -25.22
C ILE A 11 -6.33 26.35 -25.84
N GLY A 12 -5.72 26.64 -26.99
CA GLY A 12 -4.76 25.75 -27.65
C GLY A 12 -3.54 25.47 -26.77
N VAL A 13 -2.94 26.52 -26.20
CA VAL A 13 -1.80 26.38 -25.27
C VAL A 13 -2.18 25.59 -24.02
N ALA A 14 -3.34 25.85 -23.44
CA ALA A 14 -3.83 25.12 -22.26
C ALA A 14 -4.05 23.63 -22.59
N ALA A 15 -4.61 23.31 -23.74
CA ALA A 15 -4.80 21.93 -24.16
C ALA A 15 -3.46 21.19 -24.34
N VAL A 16 -2.49 21.81 -24.99
CA VAL A 16 -1.14 21.25 -25.14
C VAL A 16 -0.47 21.03 -23.78
N ALA A 17 -0.58 21.98 -22.85
CA ALA A 17 -0.03 21.87 -21.51
C ALA A 17 -0.64 20.69 -20.73
N VAL A 18 -1.97 20.50 -20.80
CA VAL A 18 -2.66 19.37 -20.17
C VAL A 18 -2.22 18.03 -20.75
N VAL A 19 -2.12 17.91 -22.08
CA VAL A 19 -1.64 16.70 -22.74
C VAL A 19 -0.18 16.38 -22.38
N ALA A 20 0.68 17.38 -22.37
CA ALA A 20 2.08 17.22 -21.97
C ALA A 20 2.21 16.79 -20.50
N TRP A 21 1.41 17.38 -19.61
CA TRP A 21 1.34 16.99 -18.20
C TRP A 21 0.93 15.52 -18.05
N PHE A 22 -0.16 15.14 -18.72
CA PHE A 22 -0.66 13.76 -18.68
C PHE A 22 0.41 12.77 -19.19
N ALA A 23 1.04 13.05 -20.31
CA ALA A 23 2.09 12.19 -20.88
C ALA A 23 3.28 12.07 -19.91
N ALA A 24 3.79 13.17 -19.40
CA ALA A 24 4.92 13.18 -18.46
C ALA A 24 4.59 12.43 -17.15
N GLY A 25 3.39 12.64 -16.60
CA GLY A 25 2.92 11.95 -15.40
C GLY A 25 2.78 10.45 -15.60
N THR A 26 2.19 10.03 -16.72
CA THR A 26 2.06 8.61 -17.10
C THR A 26 3.42 7.94 -17.26
N ILE A 27 4.34 8.55 -18.02
CA ILE A 27 5.70 8.05 -18.21
C ILE A 27 6.40 7.88 -16.86
N ARG A 28 6.33 8.89 -15.98
CA ARG A 28 6.92 8.84 -14.64
C ARG A 28 6.34 7.69 -13.82
N ASN A 29 5.04 7.49 -13.84
CA ASN A 29 4.38 6.40 -13.11
C ASN A 29 4.82 5.02 -13.62
N VAL A 30 4.85 4.81 -14.94
CA VAL A 30 5.30 3.56 -15.55
C VAL A 30 6.77 3.28 -15.20
N TYR A 31 7.65 4.28 -15.25
CA TYR A 31 9.05 4.12 -14.83
C TYR A 31 9.17 3.75 -13.36
N SER A 32 8.44 4.44 -12.48
CA SER A 32 8.46 4.17 -11.03
C SER A 32 7.97 2.76 -10.72
N GLY A 33 6.86 2.34 -11.35
CA GLY A 33 6.31 0.99 -11.17
C GLY A 33 7.25 -0.10 -11.68
N ARG A 34 7.84 0.07 -12.87
CA ARG A 34 8.83 -0.87 -13.41
C ARG A 34 10.09 -0.98 -12.55
N ALA A 35 10.59 0.14 -12.04
CA ALA A 35 11.76 0.14 -11.16
C ALA A 35 11.46 -0.57 -9.83
N LEU A 36 10.26 -0.38 -9.27
CA LEU A 36 9.84 -1.08 -8.05
C LEU A 36 9.63 -2.58 -8.31
N MET A 37 9.01 -2.96 -9.43
CA MET A 37 8.88 -4.38 -9.79
C MET A 37 10.24 -5.09 -9.92
N ARG A 38 11.21 -4.45 -10.57
CA ARG A 38 12.57 -5.01 -10.67
C ARG A 38 13.22 -5.20 -9.31
N TRP A 39 13.09 -4.21 -8.42
CA TRP A 39 13.58 -4.31 -7.05
C TRP A 39 12.92 -5.49 -6.32
N MET A 40 11.61 -5.66 -6.44
CA MET A 40 10.90 -6.75 -5.76
C MET A 40 11.27 -8.15 -6.25
N GLN A 41 11.71 -8.30 -7.52
CA GLN A 41 12.06 -9.60 -8.08
C GLN A 41 13.09 -10.37 -7.24
N GLU A 42 14.02 -9.67 -6.58
CA GLU A 42 15.04 -10.29 -5.71
C GLU A 42 14.43 -10.95 -4.45
N GLY A 43 13.34 -10.40 -3.93
CA GLY A 43 12.71 -10.91 -2.71
C GLY A 43 11.49 -11.80 -2.94
N MET A 44 10.90 -11.78 -4.14
CA MET A 44 9.71 -12.57 -4.46
C MET A 44 9.84 -14.08 -4.19
N PRO A 45 11.00 -14.72 -4.43
CA PRO A 45 11.18 -16.15 -4.12
C PRO A 45 10.99 -16.51 -2.65
N LEU A 46 11.04 -15.55 -1.73
CA LEU A 46 10.75 -15.78 -0.30
C LEU A 46 9.27 -16.01 -0.02
N VAL A 47 8.39 -15.45 -0.85
CA VAL A 47 6.94 -15.50 -0.64
C VAL A 47 6.25 -16.50 -1.57
N GLY A 48 6.77 -16.71 -2.76
CA GLY A 48 6.19 -17.66 -3.72
C GLY A 48 7.10 -17.97 -4.90
N SER A 49 6.72 -18.95 -5.73
CA SER A 49 7.55 -19.43 -6.83
C SER A 49 7.31 -18.71 -8.14
N ARG A 50 6.09 -18.24 -8.37
CA ARG A 50 5.68 -17.56 -9.61
C ARG A 50 4.85 -16.32 -9.29
N THR A 51 4.93 -15.32 -10.16
CA THR A 51 4.19 -14.07 -10.01
C THR A 51 3.58 -13.67 -11.34
N THR A 52 2.27 -13.39 -11.32
CA THR A 52 1.57 -12.78 -12.44
C THR A 52 1.42 -11.29 -12.17
N VAL A 53 1.86 -10.45 -13.11
CA VAL A 53 1.80 -8.99 -13.00
C VAL A 53 0.71 -8.46 -13.91
N ARG A 54 -0.13 -7.58 -13.38
CA ARG A 54 -1.20 -6.92 -14.11
C ARG A 54 -1.18 -5.41 -13.83
N TRP A 55 -1.16 -4.63 -14.90
CA TRP A 55 -1.34 -3.18 -14.80
C TRP A 55 -2.82 -2.81 -14.87
N LEU A 56 -3.26 -2.02 -13.92
CA LEU A 56 -4.61 -1.47 -13.84
C LEU A 56 -4.53 0.05 -14.05
N GLY A 57 -4.32 0.44 -15.31
CA GLY A 57 -4.05 1.83 -15.67
C GLY A 57 -2.59 2.25 -15.39
N SER A 58 -2.34 3.58 -15.27
CA SER A 58 -1.00 4.16 -15.10
C SER A 58 -0.51 4.18 -13.64
N THR A 59 -1.43 3.99 -12.68
CA THR A 59 -1.17 4.23 -11.25
C THR A 59 -1.24 3.00 -10.37
N VAL A 60 -1.73 1.86 -10.88
CA VAL A 60 -1.90 0.65 -10.08
C VAL A 60 -1.25 -0.55 -10.77
N VAL A 61 -0.41 -1.26 -10.02
CA VAL A 61 0.18 -2.54 -10.43
C VAL A 61 -0.23 -3.59 -9.42
N GLU A 62 -0.82 -4.66 -9.89
CA GLU A 62 -1.18 -5.82 -9.10
C GLU A 62 -0.25 -6.99 -9.43
N MET A 63 0.28 -7.62 -8.39
CA MET A 63 1.13 -8.80 -8.49
C MET A 63 0.49 -9.93 -7.70
N ILE A 64 -0.01 -10.94 -8.40
CA ILE A 64 -0.59 -12.14 -7.80
C ILE A 64 0.53 -13.16 -7.64
N ILE A 65 0.77 -13.59 -6.41
CA ILE A 65 1.80 -14.55 -6.05
C ILE A 65 1.18 -15.95 -6.13
N GLN A 66 1.67 -16.73 -7.09
CA GLN A 66 1.27 -18.12 -7.27
C GLN A 66 2.15 -19.04 -6.44
N ASP A 67 1.59 -20.16 -5.98
CA ASP A 67 2.26 -21.14 -5.12
C ASP A 67 2.94 -20.45 -3.93
N PRO A 68 2.19 -19.71 -3.08
CA PRO A 68 2.78 -18.97 -1.99
C PRO A 68 3.35 -19.91 -0.93
N LYS A 69 4.48 -19.50 -0.33
CA LYS A 69 5.11 -20.23 0.76
C LYS A 69 4.35 -20.02 2.08
N THR A 70 4.44 -20.99 2.99
CA THR A 70 3.94 -20.85 4.36
C THR A 70 4.49 -19.55 4.97
N PRO A 71 3.66 -18.73 5.67
CA PRO A 71 2.33 -19.10 6.21
C PRO A 71 1.14 -18.82 5.27
N PHE A 72 1.37 -18.40 4.04
CA PHE A 72 0.32 -17.97 3.11
C PHE A 72 -0.31 -19.16 2.36
N SER A 73 -1.63 -19.09 2.11
CA SER A 73 -2.35 -19.92 1.13
C SER A 73 -2.57 -19.15 -0.17
N SER A 74 -2.72 -17.81 -0.10
CA SER A 74 -2.66 -16.91 -1.24
C SER A 74 -2.04 -15.58 -0.83
N ALA A 75 -1.38 -14.91 -1.77
CA ALA A 75 -0.81 -13.60 -1.51
C ALA A 75 -0.91 -12.70 -2.75
N THR A 76 -1.18 -11.44 -2.52
CA THR A 76 -1.24 -10.40 -3.56
C THR A 76 -0.51 -9.16 -3.07
N LEU A 77 0.25 -8.57 -3.97
CA LEU A 77 0.93 -7.32 -3.71
C LEU A 77 0.41 -6.27 -4.70
N VAL A 78 -0.01 -5.13 -4.17
CA VAL A 78 -0.57 -4.04 -4.98
C VAL A 78 0.25 -2.78 -4.74
N ILE A 79 0.70 -2.19 -5.82
CA ILE A 79 1.40 -0.90 -5.82
C ILE A 79 0.40 0.15 -6.24
N PHE A 80 0.17 1.13 -5.39
CA PHE A 80 -0.57 2.34 -5.71
C PHE A 80 0.40 3.50 -5.87
N LEU A 81 0.48 4.04 -7.07
CA LEU A 81 1.25 5.24 -7.37
C LEU A 81 0.38 6.49 -7.23
N GLU A 82 0.99 7.61 -6.91
CA GLU A 82 0.31 8.91 -6.95
C GLU A 82 -0.16 9.19 -8.39
N PRO A 83 -1.34 9.80 -8.59
CA PRO A 83 -1.88 10.08 -9.93
C PRO A 83 -1.20 11.32 -10.55
N ARG A 84 0.09 11.19 -10.86
CA ARG A 84 0.94 12.27 -11.40
C ARG A 84 0.53 12.73 -12.78
N ASP A 85 -0.22 11.91 -13.48
CA ASP A 85 -0.84 12.18 -14.78
C ASP A 85 -2.04 13.13 -14.70
N LEU A 86 -2.62 13.34 -13.51
CA LEU A 86 -3.75 14.23 -13.32
C LEU A 86 -3.28 15.63 -12.89
N PRO A 87 -3.82 16.73 -13.48
CA PRO A 87 -3.44 18.10 -13.12
C PRO A 87 -3.63 18.44 -11.64
N TRP A 88 -4.59 17.81 -10.97
CA TRP A 88 -4.85 17.99 -9.53
C TRP A 88 -4.02 17.07 -8.61
N TRP A 89 -3.03 16.38 -9.15
CA TRP A 89 -2.10 15.57 -8.34
C TRP A 89 -1.49 16.33 -7.15
N PRO A 90 -1.02 17.61 -7.27
CA PRO A 90 -0.48 18.32 -6.11
C PRO A 90 -1.49 18.42 -4.95
N LEU A 91 -2.78 18.64 -5.25
CA LEU A 91 -3.84 18.67 -4.25
C LEU A 91 -4.06 17.29 -3.59
N SER A 92 -4.00 16.22 -4.38
CA SER A 92 -4.09 14.83 -3.85
C SER A 92 -2.92 14.54 -2.89
N ARG A 93 -1.73 15.05 -3.22
CA ARG A 93 -0.53 14.93 -2.38
C ARG A 93 -0.67 15.72 -1.07
N LEU A 94 -1.23 16.92 -1.09
CA LEU A 94 -1.53 17.70 0.11
C LEU A 94 -2.55 16.99 1.02
N ARG A 95 -3.49 16.23 0.44
CA ARG A 95 -4.45 15.39 1.18
C ARG A 95 -3.86 14.07 1.69
N GLY A 96 -2.55 13.91 1.69
CA GLY A 96 -1.86 12.75 2.26
C GLY A 96 -1.79 11.52 1.35
N ARG A 97 -2.14 11.64 0.05
CA ARG A 97 -1.92 10.56 -0.92
C ARG A 97 -0.43 10.41 -1.21
N ARG A 98 0.07 9.20 -1.10
CA ARG A 98 1.48 8.85 -1.35
C ARG A 98 1.54 7.53 -2.11
N ASP A 99 2.65 7.30 -2.79
CA ASP A 99 2.96 5.98 -3.34
C ASP A 99 2.94 4.96 -2.20
N THR A 100 2.16 3.92 -2.36
CA THR A 100 1.89 2.94 -1.30
C THR A 100 2.05 1.53 -1.85
N LEU A 101 2.72 0.70 -1.09
CA LEU A 101 2.80 -0.74 -1.31
C LEU A 101 1.84 -1.44 -0.35
N ILE A 102 0.96 -2.27 -0.88
CA ILE A 102 -0.01 -3.04 -0.11
C ILE A 102 0.30 -4.52 -0.31
N PHE A 103 0.61 -5.20 0.76
CA PHE A 103 0.68 -6.65 0.79
C PHE A 103 -0.60 -7.19 1.42
N ARG A 104 -1.24 -8.16 0.77
CA ARG A 104 -2.43 -8.87 1.24
C ARG A 104 -2.14 -10.36 1.23
N GLY A 105 -2.35 -11.03 2.36
CA GLY A 105 -2.15 -12.46 2.51
C GLY A 105 -3.38 -13.15 3.09
N VAL A 106 -3.78 -14.23 2.46
CA VAL A 106 -4.64 -15.23 3.09
C VAL A 106 -3.72 -16.23 3.77
N LEU A 107 -3.84 -16.39 5.08
CA LEU A 107 -3.01 -17.27 5.87
C LEU A 107 -3.61 -18.69 5.85
N ARG A 108 -2.77 -19.72 5.95
CA ARG A 108 -3.21 -21.13 6.01
C ARG A 108 -4.00 -21.46 7.27
N LYS A 109 -3.84 -20.65 8.32
CA LYS A 109 -4.60 -20.72 9.56
C LYS A 109 -5.28 -19.38 9.81
N THR A 110 -6.49 -19.40 10.32
CA THR A 110 -7.21 -18.20 10.72
C THR A 110 -6.55 -17.60 11.96
N PRO A 111 -6.29 -16.29 12.00
CA PRO A 111 -5.77 -15.62 13.20
C PRO A 111 -6.69 -15.77 14.40
N SER A 112 -6.10 -15.88 15.59
CA SER A 112 -6.84 -15.99 16.86
C SER A 112 -7.48 -14.68 17.29
N VAL A 113 -6.90 -13.53 16.86
CA VAL A 113 -7.32 -12.18 17.24
C VAL A 113 -7.55 -11.30 16.01
N GLU A 114 -8.38 -10.26 16.19
CA GLU A 114 -8.60 -9.25 15.17
C GLU A 114 -8.14 -7.88 15.65
N LEU A 115 -7.46 -7.15 14.77
CA LEU A 115 -6.95 -5.82 15.04
C LEU A 115 -6.79 -4.99 13.77
N GLU A 116 -6.75 -3.67 13.94
CA GLU A 116 -6.51 -2.71 12.87
C GLU A 116 -5.67 -1.56 13.43
N ALA A 117 -4.42 -1.47 13.02
CA ALA A 117 -3.57 -0.32 13.33
C ALA A 117 -3.46 0.57 12.10
N LEU A 118 -3.77 1.86 12.24
CA LEU A 118 -3.84 2.78 11.11
C LEU A 118 -3.36 4.18 11.45
N ASP A 119 -2.73 4.80 10.47
CA ASP A 119 -2.38 6.22 10.51
C ASP A 119 -3.59 7.06 10.03
N PRO A 120 -4.25 7.82 10.92
CA PRO A 120 -5.41 8.63 10.56
C PRO A 120 -5.07 9.76 9.58
N GLY A 121 -3.80 10.15 9.46
CA GLY A 121 -3.32 11.12 8.48
C GLY A 121 -3.18 10.54 7.07
N SER A 122 -3.09 9.21 6.93
CA SER A 122 -2.95 8.55 5.65
C SER A 122 -4.29 8.35 4.95
N TRP A 123 -4.26 8.30 3.62
CA TRP A 123 -5.47 7.97 2.84
C TRP A 123 -5.98 6.56 3.17
N SER A 124 -5.08 5.57 3.24
CA SER A 124 -5.46 4.17 3.50
C SER A 124 -5.99 3.95 4.92
N GLY A 125 -5.50 4.72 5.90
CA GLY A 125 -6.01 4.69 7.27
C GLY A 125 -7.44 5.23 7.35
N ARG A 126 -7.70 6.37 6.71
CA ARG A 126 -9.06 6.94 6.67
C ARG A 126 -10.08 6.04 5.95
N ASP A 127 -9.69 5.42 4.83
CA ASP A 127 -10.55 4.49 4.10
C ASP A 127 -10.92 3.25 4.95
N ALA A 128 -10.02 2.81 5.82
CA ALA A 128 -10.25 1.66 6.68
C ALA A 128 -11.25 1.93 7.82
N LEU A 129 -11.36 3.17 8.30
CA LEU A 129 -12.19 3.52 9.48
C LEU A 129 -13.65 3.10 9.32
N SER A 130 -14.22 3.22 8.13
CA SER A 130 -15.62 2.85 7.86
C SER A 130 -15.90 1.34 7.94
N ARG A 131 -14.86 0.51 7.97
CA ARG A 131 -14.95 -0.96 7.97
C ARG A 131 -14.62 -1.58 9.33
N ILE A 132 -14.34 -0.74 10.33
CA ILE A 132 -14.00 -1.20 11.68
C ILE A 132 -15.30 -1.42 12.46
N PRO A 133 -15.45 -2.56 13.15
CA PRO A 133 -16.62 -2.80 13.99
C PRO A 133 -16.70 -1.74 15.11
N PRO A 134 -17.90 -1.14 15.35
CA PRO A 134 -18.06 -0.10 16.37
C PRO A 134 -17.78 -0.58 17.82
N ALA A 135 -17.87 -1.89 18.04
CA ALA A 135 -17.63 -2.49 19.35
C ALA A 135 -16.15 -2.61 19.72
N TRP A 136 -15.23 -2.35 18.79
CA TRP A 136 -13.82 -2.45 19.07
C TRP A 136 -13.32 -1.29 19.93
N GLN A 137 -12.42 -1.61 20.84
CA GLN A 137 -11.72 -0.63 21.66
C GLN A 137 -10.69 0.12 20.83
N ILE A 138 -10.36 1.34 21.26
CA ILE A 138 -9.43 2.23 20.56
C ILE A 138 -8.29 2.58 21.51
N GLN A 139 -7.06 2.32 21.06
CA GLN A 139 -5.84 2.80 21.70
C GLN A 139 -5.25 3.92 20.84
N GLU A 140 -5.21 5.13 21.35
CA GLU A 140 -4.59 6.28 20.69
C GLU A 140 -3.06 6.20 20.77
N GLY A 141 -2.40 6.61 19.66
CA GLY A 141 -0.96 6.64 19.55
C GLY A 141 -0.53 7.19 18.18
N LYS A 142 0.73 7.01 17.83
CA LYS A 142 1.22 7.36 16.51
C LYS A 142 0.45 6.64 15.39
N LEU A 143 0.13 5.38 15.62
CA LEU A 143 -0.91 4.66 14.91
C LEU A 143 -2.09 4.50 15.87
N ARG A 144 -3.29 4.73 15.38
CA ARG A 144 -4.51 4.43 16.12
C ARG A 144 -4.78 2.94 15.98
N ILE A 145 -4.86 2.24 17.13
CA ILE A 145 -5.08 0.80 17.16
C ILE A 145 -6.52 0.55 17.56
N HIS A 146 -7.26 -0.11 16.69
CA HIS A 146 -8.58 -0.66 16.97
C HIS A 146 -8.42 -2.16 17.20
N HIS A 147 -8.98 -2.68 18.29
CA HIS A 147 -8.80 -4.07 18.70
C HIS A 147 -10.03 -4.63 19.41
N GLU A 148 -10.26 -5.93 19.27
CA GLU A 148 -11.39 -6.61 19.90
C GLU A 148 -11.13 -7.00 21.38
N SER A 149 -9.84 -7.09 21.80
CA SER A 149 -9.44 -7.60 23.10
C SER A 149 -8.03 -7.16 23.50
N THR A 150 -7.67 -7.30 24.78
CA THR A 150 -6.32 -7.00 25.27
C THR A 150 -5.23 -7.83 24.56
N PRO A 151 -5.38 -9.15 24.33
CA PRO A 151 -4.40 -9.91 23.51
C PRO A 151 -4.23 -9.36 22.11
N ALA A 152 -5.30 -8.83 21.50
CA ALA A 152 -5.20 -8.19 20.18
C ALA A 152 -4.39 -6.89 20.23
N LEU A 153 -4.52 -6.09 21.30
CA LEU A 153 -3.71 -4.88 21.50
C LEU A 153 -2.22 -5.22 21.67
N GLU A 154 -1.89 -6.19 22.49
CA GLU A 154 -0.50 -6.66 22.67
C GLU A 154 0.10 -7.15 21.36
N ARG A 155 -0.69 -7.91 20.57
CA ARG A 155 -0.30 -8.37 19.25
C ARG A 155 -0.06 -7.22 18.29
N ALA A 156 -0.92 -6.20 18.31
CA ALA A 156 -0.75 -5.00 17.50
C ALA A 156 0.56 -4.28 17.82
N GLY A 157 0.87 -4.12 19.10
CA GLY A 157 2.14 -3.54 19.57
C GLY A 157 3.36 -4.29 19.03
N ALA A 158 3.36 -5.62 19.18
CA ALA A 158 4.44 -6.47 18.69
C ALA A 158 4.62 -6.40 17.16
N LEU A 159 3.51 -6.39 16.40
CA LEU A 159 3.53 -6.26 14.95
C LEU A 159 4.07 -4.90 14.49
N ILE A 160 3.64 -3.81 15.14
CA ILE A 160 4.10 -2.46 14.82
C ILE A 160 5.59 -2.30 15.10
N GLU A 161 6.05 -2.81 16.25
CA GLU A 161 7.46 -2.73 16.62
C GLU A 161 8.31 -3.55 15.65
N ARG A 162 7.90 -4.75 15.31
CA ARG A 162 8.62 -5.59 14.34
C ARG A 162 8.68 -4.98 12.95
N ALA A 163 7.59 -4.35 12.50
CA ALA A 163 7.58 -3.61 11.24
C ALA A 163 8.57 -2.43 11.26
N ARG A 164 8.64 -1.71 12.41
CA ARG A 164 9.54 -0.57 12.60
C ARG A 164 11.01 -1.00 12.60
N GLU A 165 11.35 -2.08 13.29
CA GLU A 165 12.70 -2.68 13.27
C GLU A 165 13.16 -3.03 11.87
N ALA A 166 12.25 -3.53 11.03
CA ALA A 166 12.49 -3.80 9.62
C ALA A 166 12.53 -2.55 8.73
N GLY A 167 12.45 -1.35 9.32
CA GLY A 167 12.46 -0.08 8.60
C GLY A 167 11.17 0.23 7.84
N MET A 168 10.10 -0.51 8.10
CA MET A 168 8.79 -0.24 7.49
C MET A 168 8.08 0.92 8.19
N ARG A 169 7.31 1.68 7.42
CA ARG A 169 6.43 2.73 7.94
C ARG A 169 4.99 2.38 7.57
N PRO A 170 4.32 1.53 8.37
CA PRO A 170 2.96 1.14 8.08
C PRO A 170 2.02 2.35 8.20
N ALA A 171 1.22 2.55 7.16
CA ALA A 171 0.06 3.44 7.18
C ALA A 171 -1.20 2.69 7.63
N ARG A 172 -1.19 1.36 7.45
CA ARG A 172 -2.22 0.45 7.91
C ARG A 172 -1.62 -0.95 8.11
N LEU A 173 -2.02 -1.60 9.20
CA LEU A 173 -1.75 -3.02 9.46
C LEU A 173 -3.05 -3.64 9.98
N SER A 174 -3.49 -4.70 9.33
CA SER A 174 -4.76 -5.36 9.58
C SER A 174 -4.55 -6.86 9.79
N VAL A 175 -5.14 -7.39 10.83
CA VAL A 175 -5.27 -8.83 11.08
C VAL A 175 -6.74 -9.13 11.28
N ARG A 176 -7.30 -10.04 10.48
CA ARG A 176 -8.74 -10.37 10.45
C ARG A 176 -8.95 -11.86 10.35
N ARG A 177 -10.07 -12.36 10.90
CA ARG A 177 -10.53 -13.73 10.65
C ARG A 177 -11.09 -13.92 9.25
N ALA A 178 -11.68 -12.85 8.70
CA ALA A 178 -12.13 -12.80 7.31
C ALA A 178 -10.96 -12.52 6.36
N GLU A 179 -11.02 -13.06 5.17
CA GLU A 179 -10.00 -12.83 4.14
C GLU A 179 -10.04 -11.39 3.56
N PRO A 180 -8.89 -10.79 3.30
CA PRO A 180 -7.54 -11.29 3.58
C PRO A 180 -7.20 -11.25 5.08
N HIS A 181 -6.63 -12.34 5.60
CA HIS A 181 -6.32 -12.49 7.03
C HIS A 181 -5.26 -11.50 7.52
N PHE A 182 -4.31 -11.17 6.67
CA PHE A 182 -3.20 -10.26 6.94
C PHE A 182 -3.08 -9.22 5.84
N GLN A 183 -2.98 -7.97 6.23
CA GLN A 183 -2.78 -6.87 5.28
C GLN A 183 -1.87 -5.80 5.88
N ILE A 184 -0.89 -5.36 5.11
CA ILE A 184 -0.04 -4.24 5.49
C ILE A 184 0.09 -3.25 4.34
N HIS A 185 -0.14 -1.97 4.64
CA HIS A 185 0.06 -0.84 3.74
C HIS A 185 1.26 -0.06 4.22
N VAL A 186 2.28 0.06 3.40
CA VAL A 186 3.49 0.80 3.72
C VAL A 186 3.78 1.84 2.66
N ALA A 187 4.45 2.94 3.04
CA ALA A 187 5.09 3.80 2.05
C ALA A 187 6.07 2.96 1.23
N LEU A 188 6.31 3.37 -0.03
CA LEU A 188 7.28 2.63 -0.86
C LEU A 188 8.59 2.46 -0.11
N PRO A 189 9.12 1.23 -0.03
CA PRO A 189 10.39 0.95 0.61
C PRO A 189 11.54 1.72 -0.07
N ASP A 190 12.56 2.03 0.72
CA ASP A 190 13.80 2.54 0.17
C ASP A 190 14.47 1.45 -0.68
N ARG A 191 14.59 1.69 -1.97
CA ARG A 191 15.17 0.75 -2.93
C ARG A 191 16.68 0.59 -2.81
N GLN A 192 17.35 1.36 -1.94
CA GLN A 192 18.75 1.15 -1.58
C GLN A 192 18.92 -0.07 -0.66
N ARG A 193 17.83 -0.49 0.04
CA ARG A 193 17.81 -1.72 0.81
C ARG A 193 17.44 -2.90 -0.07
N PRO A 194 18.00 -4.11 0.17
CA PRO A 194 17.60 -5.31 -0.54
C PRO A 194 16.10 -5.61 -0.36
N ALA A 195 15.41 -5.96 -1.44
CA ALA A 195 14.00 -6.33 -1.37
C ALA A 195 13.76 -7.56 -0.48
N ARG A 196 14.76 -8.41 -0.36
CA ARG A 196 14.75 -9.58 0.51
C ARG A 196 14.38 -9.22 1.95
N GLU A 197 14.96 -8.15 2.51
CA GLU A 197 14.66 -7.70 3.89
C GLU A 197 13.17 -7.36 4.07
N PHE A 198 12.56 -6.72 3.08
CA PHE A 198 11.15 -6.41 3.10
C PHE A 198 10.28 -7.68 3.14
N PHE A 199 10.57 -8.65 2.28
CA PHE A 199 9.77 -9.88 2.20
C PHE A 199 10.01 -10.81 3.39
N GLU A 200 11.22 -10.86 3.95
CA GLU A 200 11.50 -11.55 5.21
C GLU A 200 10.70 -10.93 6.36
N ALA A 201 10.65 -9.61 6.44
CA ALA A 201 9.85 -8.93 7.45
C ALA A 201 8.35 -9.20 7.28
N VAL A 202 7.82 -9.17 6.05
CA VAL A 202 6.40 -9.52 5.78
C VAL A 202 6.10 -10.96 6.23
N HIS A 203 7.02 -11.89 5.98
CA HIS A 203 6.88 -13.27 6.42
C HIS A 203 6.80 -13.39 7.94
N VAL A 204 7.74 -12.77 8.66
CA VAL A 204 7.77 -12.76 10.13
C VAL A 204 6.52 -12.09 10.72
N LEU A 205 6.05 -10.99 10.13
CA LEU A 205 4.82 -10.32 10.55
C LEU A 205 3.59 -11.22 10.37
N ALA A 206 3.52 -11.96 9.26
CA ALA A 206 2.42 -12.89 9.02
C ALA A 206 2.42 -14.08 10.00
N GLU A 207 3.60 -14.61 10.35
CA GLU A 207 3.73 -15.64 11.40
C GLU A 207 3.33 -15.10 12.77
N LEU A 208 3.74 -13.87 13.08
CA LEU A 208 3.37 -13.20 14.33
C LEU A 208 1.86 -12.95 14.43
N ALA A 209 1.18 -12.70 13.31
CA ALA A 209 -0.27 -12.54 13.26
C ALA A 209 -1.05 -13.84 13.57
N LEU A 210 -0.40 -15.00 13.45
CA LEU A 210 -1.02 -16.31 13.74
C LEU A 210 -0.87 -16.78 15.18
N LYS A 211 0.09 -16.24 15.91
CA LYS A 211 0.33 -16.59 17.33
C LYS A 211 -0.75 -16.03 18.23
#